data_b1182e709ac44e24b848148e1ec5301c
#
_entry.id   b1182e709ac44e24b848148e1ec5301c
#
_cell.length_a   1.000
_cell.length_b   1.000
_cell.length_c   1.000
_cell.angle_alpha   90.00
_cell.angle_beta   90.00
_cell.angle_gamma   90.00
#
_symmetry.space_group_name_H-M   'P 1'
#
loop_
_entity.id
_entity.type
_entity.pdbx_description
1 polymer ?
#
loop_
_entity_poly.entity_id
_entity_poly.type
_entity_poly.pdbx_seq_one_letter_code
_entity_poly.pdbx_strand_id
1 'polypeptide(L)'
;FLCSDDMKRSLSPSCGCHLSKISCNNNNNNNIMTMDQHKVFNDSVHGHMKVHPLCVSIIDTPQFQRLRYIKQLSTSYWVYPGACHNRFEHSLGVSYLAGCMVDALVHNTPDLVITPEEKLSVEIAGLCHDLGHGPWSHTWERFVKQFGHEWKHEQGSEEMLDYLIEDNNLAPKFEEYNLNLELIKELIRGEGTSLPTDKRYLYQIIANKSNDIDVDKWDYFLRDGHQLNLKITFDYSRMLAFCVVMPGGPGLDGPQIAFRNKEAPNIFDMFRVRADLHWRAYQHAAVKNTELLLVDALVAANEFFHVEVDGKKYRLSECHENVKAMVQITDHILNVIQYSQDSNLEPAQALIKRLMKRKLYTLLGEYKFDKVRGLIE
;
A
#
# COMPACT_ATOMS: atom_id res chain seq x y z
N PHE A 1 -43.09 -1.69 1.47
CA PHE A 1 -43.45 -1.11 2.78
C PHE A 1 -43.21 0.40 2.70
N LEU A 2 -44.28 1.15 2.96
CA LEU A 2 -44.45 2.58 2.78
C LEU A 2 -43.45 3.38 3.63
N CYS A 3 -42.74 4.30 2.99
CA CYS A 3 -41.95 5.33 3.64
C CYS A 3 -42.84 6.54 3.90
N SER A 4 -43.07 6.91 5.13
CA SER A 4 -43.79 8.12 5.54
C SER A 4 -42.84 9.31 5.59
N ASP A 5 -43.33 10.46 5.10
CA ASP A 5 -42.63 11.74 4.88
C ASP A 5 -42.33 12.59 6.14
N ASP A 6 -41.73 12.00 7.19
CA ASP A 6 -41.45 12.78 8.40
C ASP A 6 -40.07 12.47 9.02
N MET A 7 -38.99 12.75 8.29
CA MET A 7 -37.65 12.90 8.89
C MET A 7 -36.77 13.84 8.09
N LYS A 8 -37.18 15.08 7.96
CA LYS A 8 -36.30 16.19 7.52
C LYS A 8 -35.94 17.01 8.75
N ARG A 9 -34.88 16.65 9.48
CA ARG A 9 -34.03 17.59 10.27
C ARG A 9 -32.84 16.87 10.87
N SER A 10 -31.66 17.46 10.65
CA SER A 10 -30.35 17.18 11.24
C SER A 10 -29.52 16.02 10.63
N LEU A 11 -28.93 16.26 9.48
CA LEU A 11 -27.63 15.66 9.11
C LEU A 11 -26.76 16.77 8.56
N SER A 12 -25.62 17.01 9.21
CA SER A 12 -24.55 17.88 8.74
C SER A 12 -24.00 17.40 7.40
N PRO A 13 -23.52 18.28 6.51
CA PRO A 13 -23.08 17.87 5.18
C PRO A 13 -21.74 17.16 5.26
N SER A 14 -21.74 15.84 5.18
CA SER A 14 -20.60 15.06 4.75
C SER A 14 -20.41 15.29 3.25
N CYS A 15 -19.18 15.55 2.86
CA CYS A 15 -18.68 15.85 1.52
C CYS A 15 -19.39 15.03 0.44
N GLY A 16 -20.40 15.62 -0.21
CA GLY A 16 -21.08 15.03 -1.36
C GLY A 16 -20.42 15.52 -2.63
N CYS A 17 -19.84 14.62 -3.39
CA CYS A 17 -19.56 14.90 -4.80
C CYS A 17 -20.86 15.31 -5.50
N HIS A 18 -20.95 16.55 -5.96
CA HIS A 18 -22.07 17.06 -6.72
C HIS A 18 -22.21 16.26 -8.03
N LEU A 19 -23.23 15.42 -8.08
CA LEU A 19 -23.74 14.88 -9.35
C LEU A 19 -24.43 16.02 -10.11
N SER A 20 -23.73 16.61 -11.07
CA SER A 20 -24.35 17.44 -12.09
C SER A 20 -25.22 16.54 -12.97
N LYS A 21 -26.51 16.87 -13.08
CA LYS A 21 -27.44 16.25 -14.02
C LYS A 21 -26.98 16.57 -15.43
N ILE A 22 -26.38 15.59 -16.10
CA ILE A 22 -26.14 15.63 -17.53
C ILE A 22 -27.41 15.11 -18.22
N SER A 23 -28.06 15.98 -18.95
CA SER A 23 -29.18 15.65 -19.85
C SER A 23 -28.65 14.75 -20.98
N CYS A 24 -29.09 13.50 -21.02
CA CYS A 24 -28.78 12.58 -22.12
C CYS A 24 -29.64 12.94 -23.35
N ASN A 25 -29.01 13.52 -24.35
CA ASN A 25 -29.54 13.48 -25.71
C ASN A 25 -29.04 12.18 -26.39
N ASN A 26 -29.99 11.28 -26.65
CA ASN A 26 -29.76 10.07 -27.44
C ASN A 26 -29.44 10.47 -28.91
N ASN A 27 -28.22 10.11 -29.37
CA ASN A 27 -27.96 9.56 -30.72
C ASN A 27 -26.43 9.39 -30.86
N ASN A 28 -25.97 8.16 -30.70
CA ASN A 28 -25.03 7.42 -31.55
C ASN A 28 -24.48 6.22 -30.81
N ASN A 29 -24.74 5.04 -31.36
CA ASN A 29 -24.12 3.78 -30.96
C ASN A 29 -22.60 3.88 -31.08
N ASN A 30 -21.89 3.73 -29.97
CA ASN A 30 -20.71 2.90 -29.77
C ASN A 30 -20.07 3.26 -28.43
N ASN A 31 -19.92 2.24 -27.56
CA ASN A 31 -19.16 2.24 -26.30
C ASN A 31 -19.55 3.25 -25.21
N ILE A 32 -20.81 3.21 -24.78
CA ILE A 32 -21.13 3.63 -23.41
C ILE A 32 -20.78 2.45 -22.51
N MET A 33 -19.59 2.50 -21.89
CA MET A 33 -19.35 1.72 -20.66
C MET A 33 -20.41 2.15 -19.67
N THR A 34 -21.40 1.32 -19.47
CA THR A 34 -22.48 1.60 -18.53
C THR A 34 -21.89 1.71 -17.13
N MET A 35 -22.22 2.77 -16.38
CA MET A 35 -21.83 3.01 -14.97
C MET A 35 -22.16 1.82 -14.05
N ASP A 36 -22.85 0.79 -14.54
CA ASP A 36 -23.31 -0.40 -13.84
C ASP A 36 -22.24 -1.49 -13.64
N GLN A 37 -21.02 -1.35 -14.19
CA GLN A 37 -19.98 -2.39 -14.09
C GLN A 37 -18.98 -2.19 -12.94
N HIS A 38 -18.95 -1.01 -12.31
CA HIS A 38 -18.05 -0.74 -11.19
C HIS A 38 -18.53 -1.47 -9.92
N LYS A 39 -17.62 -2.18 -9.27
CA LYS A 39 -17.86 -2.74 -7.94
C LYS A 39 -17.67 -1.66 -6.89
N VAL A 40 -18.53 -1.66 -5.87
CA VAL A 40 -18.40 -0.73 -4.74
C VAL A 40 -17.91 -1.50 -3.52
N PHE A 41 -16.76 -1.07 -2.97
CA PHE A 41 -16.25 -1.57 -1.70
C PHE A 41 -16.60 -0.58 -0.60
N ASN A 42 -17.02 -1.08 0.56
CA ASN A 42 -17.24 -0.27 1.74
C ASN A 42 -16.01 -0.35 2.65
N ASP A 43 -15.24 0.73 2.68
CA ASP A 43 -14.01 0.85 3.45
C ASP A 43 -14.23 1.63 4.75
N SER A 44 -13.54 1.26 5.83
CA SER A 44 -13.70 1.89 7.14
C SER A 44 -13.12 3.31 7.22
N VAL A 45 -12.24 3.68 6.29
CA VAL A 45 -11.54 4.98 6.24
C VAL A 45 -12.15 5.87 5.16
N HIS A 46 -12.33 5.34 3.95
CA HIS A 46 -12.75 6.10 2.77
C HIS A 46 -14.25 5.95 2.44
N GLY A 47 -14.98 5.10 3.16
CA GLY A 47 -16.39 4.83 2.89
C GLY A 47 -16.59 4.03 1.60
N HIS A 48 -17.49 4.49 0.71
CA HIS A 48 -17.83 3.76 -0.51
C HIS A 48 -16.85 4.08 -1.65
N MET A 49 -15.99 3.14 -1.99
CA MET A 49 -15.01 3.24 -3.05
C MET A 49 -15.52 2.52 -4.31
N LYS A 50 -15.64 3.24 -5.43
CA LYS A 50 -15.93 2.63 -6.73
C LYS A 50 -14.64 2.14 -7.36
N VAL A 51 -14.63 0.88 -7.79
CA VAL A 51 -13.45 0.21 -8.31
C VAL A 51 -13.69 -0.22 -9.75
N HIS A 52 -12.75 0.08 -10.64
CA HIS A 52 -12.81 -0.24 -12.05
C HIS A 52 -12.88 -1.76 -12.28
N PRO A 53 -13.63 -2.29 -13.29
CA PRO A 53 -13.77 -3.73 -13.54
C PRO A 53 -12.45 -4.47 -13.72
N LEU A 54 -11.44 -3.87 -14.36
CA LEU A 54 -10.10 -4.47 -14.47
C LEU A 54 -9.40 -4.56 -13.10
N CYS A 55 -9.50 -3.52 -12.28
CA CYS A 55 -9.01 -3.57 -10.90
C CYS A 55 -9.71 -4.68 -10.10
N VAL A 56 -11.01 -4.88 -10.29
CA VAL A 56 -11.73 -6.03 -9.67
C VAL A 56 -11.16 -7.36 -10.14
N SER A 57 -10.83 -7.48 -11.44
CA SER A 57 -10.20 -8.70 -11.97
C SER A 57 -8.83 -8.98 -11.36
N ILE A 58 -8.05 -7.93 -11.04
CA ILE A 58 -6.77 -8.02 -10.32
C ILE A 58 -7.03 -8.44 -8.86
N ILE A 59 -7.98 -7.80 -8.19
CA ILE A 59 -8.34 -8.10 -6.79
C ILE A 59 -8.76 -9.55 -6.63
N ASP A 60 -9.53 -10.10 -7.57
CA ASP A 60 -10.05 -11.46 -7.50
C ASP A 60 -9.01 -12.53 -7.93
N THR A 61 -7.70 -12.24 -7.82
CA THR A 61 -6.60 -13.19 -8.04
C THR A 61 -6.00 -13.71 -6.73
N PRO A 62 -5.45 -14.93 -6.68
CA PRO A 62 -4.80 -15.45 -5.49
C PRO A 62 -3.65 -14.56 -4.99
N GLN A 63 -2.87 -13.96 -5.91
CA GLN A 63 -1.75 -13.10 -5.61
C GLN A 63 -2.18 -11.84 -4.85
N PHE A 64 -3.30 -11.23 -5.24
CA PHE A 64 -3.84 -10.06 -4.54
C PHE A 64 -4.58 -10.47 -3.25
N GLN A 65 -5.37 -11.55 -3.26
CA GLN A 65 -6.09 -12.04 -2.08
C GLN A 65 -5.15 -12.43 -0.93
N ARG A 66 -3.90 -12.81 -1.24
CA ARG A 66 -2.83 -13.07 -0.27
C ARG A 66 -2.63 -11.90 0.70
N LEU A 67 -2.79 -10.65 0.23
CA LEU A 67 -2.62 -9.44 1.04
C LEU A 67 -3.57 -9.37 2.25
N ARG A 68 -4.70 -10.11 2.24
CA ARG A 68 -5.62 -10.24 3.40
C ARG A 68 -4.97 -10.90 4.61
N TYR A 69 -3.87 -11.58 4.40
CA TYR A 69 -3.17 -12.37 5.41
C TYR A 69 -1.77 -11.81 5.72
N ILE A 70 -1.51 -10.57 5.34
CA ILE A 70 -0.27 -9.85 5.65
C ILE A 70 -0.62 -8.57 6.42
N LYS A 71 -0.24 -8.54 7.70
CA LYS A 71 -0.48 -7.39 8.57
C LYS A 71 0.27 -6.15 8.08
N GLN A 72 -0.46 -5.04 7.92
CA GLN A 72 0.10 -3.73 7.55
C GLN A 72 1.19 -3.30 8.53
N LEU A 73 0.92 -3.42 9.81
CA LEU A 73 1.81 -2.96 10.90
C LEU A 73 2.57 -4.11 11.58
N SER A 74 2.76 -5.23 10.87
CA SER A 74 3.60 -6.33 11.35
C SER A 74 3.24 -6.79 12.78
N THR A 75 4.23 -6.80 13.66
CA THR A 75 4.12 -7.23 15.07
C THR A 75 3.44 -6.21 15.97
N SER A 76 3.08 -5.02 15.46
CA SER A 76 2.35 -4.03 16.26
C SER A 76 1.03 -4.55 16.81
N TYR A 77 0.43 -5.55 16.14
CA TYR A 77 -0.80 -6.21 16.61
C TYR A 77 -0.65 -6.83 18.01
N TRP A 78 0.53 -7.31 18.38
CA TRP A 78 0.78 -7.84 19.75
C TRP A 78 0.93 -6.75 20.82
N VAL A 79 0.98 -5.48 20.41
CA VAL A 79 1.07 -4.33 21.33
C VAL A 79 -0.20 -3.48 21.27
N TYR A 80 -0.71 -3.25 20.08
CA TYR A 80 -1.93 -2.50 19.79
C TYR A 80 -2.99 -3.45 19.24
N PRO A 81 -3.99 -3.88 20.02
CA PRO A 81 -5.00 -4.84 19.56
C PRO A 81 -5.77 -4.39 18.32
N GLY A 82 -5.89 -3.06 18.10
CA GLY A 82 -6.50 -2.49 16.92
C GLY A 82 -5.65 -2.57 15.65
N ALA A 83 -4.33 -2.83 15.76
CA ALA A 83 -3.43 -2.95 14.60
C ALA A 83 -3.62 -4.28 13.83
N CYS A 84 -4.87 -4.62 13.52
CA CYS A 84 -5.25 -5.89 12.90
C CYS A 84 -5.49 -5.81 11.38
N HIS A 85 -5.42 -4.62 10.80
CA HIS A 85 -5.60 -4.39 9.37
C HIS A 85 -4.43 -4.95 8.54
N ASN A 86 -4.71 -5.16 7.28
CA ASN A 86 -3.82 -5.87 6.36
C ASN A 86 -3.49 -5.01 5.14
N ARG A 87 -2.53 -5.46 4.33
CA ARG A 87 -2.14 -4.81 3.08
C ARG A 87 -3.29 -4.73 2.07
N PHE A 88 -4.25 -5.64 2.14
CA PHE A 88 -5.39 -5.70 1.23
C PHE A 88 -6.22 -4.41 1.23
N GLU A 89 -6.72 -3.98 2.38
CA GLU A 89 -7.53 -2.77 2.49
C GLU A 89 -6.74 -1.48 2.26
N HIS A 90 -5.44 -1.46 2.59
CA HIS A 90 -4.54 -0.37 2.27
C HIS A 90 -4.36 -0.22 0.75
N SER A 91 -4.06 -1.29 0.04
CA SER A 91 -3.92 -1.29 -1.42
C SER A 91 -5.18 -0.77 -2.13
N LEU A 92 -6.36 -1.14 -1.65
CA LEU A 92 -7.63 -0.60 -2.13
C LEU A 92 -7.74 0.92 -1.90
N GLY A 93 -7.36 1.37 -0.69
CA GLY A 93 -7.39 2.79 -0.32
C GLY A 93 -6.42 3.63 -1.15
N VAL A 94 -5.20 3.14 -1.39
CA VAL A 94 -4.21 3.82 -2.24
C VAL A 94 -4.70 3.94 -3.68
N SER A 95 -5.25 2.86 -4.25
CA SER A 95 -5.86 2.89 -5.59
C SER A 95 -6.98 3.93 -5.68
N TYR A 96 -7.86 3.98 -4.69
CA TYR A 96 -8.95 4.96 -4.62
C TYR A 96 -8.44 6.40 -4.55
N LEU A 97 -7.50 6.68 -3.65
CA LEU A 97 -6.91 8.02 -3.50
C LEU A 97 -6.12 8.43 -4.74
N ALA A 98 -5.46 7.49 -5.41
CA ALA A 98 -4.75 7.72 -6.67
C ALA A 98 -5.71 8.20 -7.77
N GLY A 99 -6.84 7.55 -7.95
CA GLY A 99 -7.91 8.00 -8.84
C GLY A 99 -8.46 9.37 -8.46
N CYS A 100 -8.72 9.62 -7.16
CA CYS A 100 -9.17 10.92 -6.66
C CYS A 100 -8.14 12.03 -6.93
N MET A 101 -6.83 11.74 -6.79
CA MET A 101 -5.77 12.70 -7.08
C MET A 101 -5.76 13.06 -8.57
N VAL A 102 -5.86 12.09 -9.48
CA VAL A 102 -5.94 12.33 -10.93
C VAL A 102 -7.14 13.21 -11.25
N ASP A 103 -8.33 12.89 -10.72
CA ASP A 103 -9.55 13.68 -10.97
C ASP A 103 -9.41 15.12 -10.43
N ALA A 104 -8.79 15.29 -9.25
CA ALA A 104 -8.54 16.60 -8.65
C ALA A 104 -7.56 17.42 -9.49
N LEU A 105 -6.47 16.82 -9.99
CA LEU A 105 -5.49 17.50 -10.83
C LEU A 105 -6.12 17.99 -12.14
N VAL A 106 -6.93 17.14 -12.82
CA VAL A 106 -7.65 17.53 -14.04
C VAL A 106 -8.65 18.64 -13.75
N HIS A 107 -9.36 18.57 -12.62
CA HIS A 107 -10.34 19.60 -12.25
C HIS A 107 -9.69 20.95 -11.93
N ASN A 108 -8.58 20.94 -11.24
CA ASN A 108 -7.95 22.15 -10.69
C ASN A 108 -6.94 22.81 -11.66
N THR A 109 -6.46 22.09 -12.67
CA THR A 109 -5.44 22.59 -13.59
C THR A 109 -6.05 22.83 -14.97
N PRO A 110 -6.20 24.09 -15.42
CA PRO A 110 -6.70 24.41 -16.75
C PRO A 110 -5.88 23.72 -17.85
N ASP A 111 -6.57 23.21 -18.85
CA ASP A 111 -6.01 22.56 -20.06
C ASP A 111 -5.16 21.29 -19.78
N LEU A 112 -5.16 20.77 -18.55
CA LEU A 112 -4.51 19.51 -18.22
C LEU A 112 -5.29 18.34 -18.83
N VAL A 113 -4.60 17.53 -19.61
CA VAL A 113 -5.16 16.32 -20.20
C VAL A 113 -4.44 15.09 -19.66
N ILE A 114 -5.18 14.29 -18.89
CA ILE A 114 -4.80 12.94 -18.47
C ILE A 114 -5.78 11.99 -19.15
N THR A 115 -5.27 11.01 -19.89
CA THR A 115 -6.15 10.08 -20.62
C THR A 115 -6.78 9.06 -19.67
N PRO A 116 -7.90 8.41 -20.05
CA PRO A 116 -8.50 7.33 -19.25
C PRO A 116 -7.52 6.18 -18.99
N GLU A 117 -6.64 5.86 -19.94
CA GLU A 117 -5.62 4.82 -19.83
C GLU A 117 -4.55 5.21 -18.81
N GLU A 118 -4.11 6.47 -18.82
CA GLU A 118 -3.17 6.99 -17.82
C GLU A 118 -3.76 6.97 -16.42
N LYS A 119 -5.02 7.40 -16.26
CA LYS A 119 -5.73 7.34 -14.97
C LYS A 119 -5.84 5.91 -14.48
N LEU A 120 -6.27 4.98 -15.34
CA LEU A 120 -6.40 3.57 -14.97
C LEU A 120 -5.05 2.95 -14.62
N SER A 121 -3.97 3.32 -15.34
CA SER A 121 -2.60 2.90 -15.01
C SER A 121 -2.18 3.36 -13.61
N VAL A 122 -2.51 4.59 -13.22
CA VAL A 122 -2.25 5.14 -11.88
C VAL A 122 -3.08 4.40 -10.82
N GLU A 123 -4.37 4.13 -11.07
CA GLU A 123 -5.22 3.36 -10.15
C GLU A 123 -4.70 1.93 -9.94
N ILE A 124 -4.28 1.24 -11.01
CA ILE A 124 -3.70 -0.11 -10.95
C ILE A 124 -2.35 -0.09 -10.22
N ALA A 125 -1.51 0.91 -10.49
CA ALA A 125 -0.23 1.04 -9.80
C ALA A 125 -0.43 1.23 -8.28
N GLY A 126 -1.38 2.09 -7.86
CA GLY A 126 -1.76 2.24 -6.46
C GLY A 126 -2.32 0.95 -5.85
N LEU A 127 -3.09 0.18 -6.63
CA LEU A 127 -3.62 -1.11 -6.19
C LEU A 127 -2.50 -2.14 -5.96
N CYS A 128 -1.47 -2.15 -6.81
CA CYS A 128 -0.46 -3.20 -6.89
C CYS A 128 0.88 -2.84 -6.22
N HIS A 129 1.05 -1.62 -5.68
CA HIS A 129 2.34 -1.15 -5.17
C HIS A 129 2.90 -2.02 -4.04
N ASP A 130 2.05 -2.66 -3.25
CA ASP A 130 2.39 -3.48 -2.09
C ASP A 130 2.28 -5.00 -2.31
N LEU A 131 2.03 -5.46 -3.55
CA LEU A 131 1.87 -6.89 -3.89
C LEU A 131 3.05 -7.75 -3.45
N GLY A 132 4.26 -7.20 -3.49
CA GLY A 132 5.51 -7.90 -3.19
C GLY A 132 5.79 -8.10 -1.72
N HIS A 133 5.06 -7.47 -0.81
CA HIS A 133 5.32 -7.62 0.62
C HIS A 133 5.30 -9.09 1.07
N GLY A 134 6.32 -9.48 1.85
CA GLY A 134 6.38 -10.77 2.54
C GLY A 134 5.60 -10.78 3.85
N PRO A 135 5.56 -11.93 4.52
CA PRO A 135 4.94 -12.07 5.83
C PRO A 135 5.41 -10.98 6.81
N TRP A 136 4.47 -10.39 7.55
CA TRP A 136 4.71 -9.25 8.46
C TRP A 136 5.40 -8.05 7.82
N SER A 137 5.15 -7.81 6.53
CA SER A 137 5.59 -6.59 5.84
C SER A 137 7.11 -6.36 5.98
N HIS A 138 7.56 -5.20 6.42
CA HIS A 138 8.99 -4.86 6.56
C HIS A 138 9.79 -5.77 7.52
N THR A 139 9.13 -6.54 8.39
CA THR A 139 9.83 -7.54 9.23
C THR A 139 10.41 -8.65 8.37
N TRP A 140 9.75 -9.00 7.24
CA TRP A 140 10.27 -9.97 6.29
C TRP A 140 11.58 -9.51 5.63
N GLU A 141 11.68 -8.25 5.24
CA GLU A 141 12.91 -7.69 4.68
C GLU A 141 14.08 -7.78 5.68
N ARG A 142 13.81 -7.51 6.98
CA ARG A 142 14.79 -7.67 8.05
C ARG A 142 15.21 -9.12 8.24
N PHE A 143 14.29 -10.06 8.13
CA PHE A 143 14.58 -11.48 8.22
C PHE A 143 15.47 -11.93 7.04
N VAL A 144 15.10 -11.60 5.81
CA VAL A 144 15.85 -11.96 4.60
C VAL A 144 17.27 -11.35 4.64
N LYS A 145 17.41 -10.14 5.15
CA LYS A 145 18.71 -9.46 5.34
C LYS A 145 19.66 -10.20 6.30
N GLN A 146 19.15 -11.00 7.25
CA GLN A 146 20.01 -11.81 8.15
C GLN A 146 20.83 -12.86 7.37
N PHE A 147 20.38 -13.22 6.17
CA PHE A 147 21.02 -14.18 5.27
C PHE A 147 21.83 -13.51 4.14
N GLY A 148 22.02 -12.18 4.21
CA GLY A 148 22.83 -11.42 3.26
C GLY A 148 22.11 -11.04 1.96
N HIS A 149 20.79 -11.24 1.89
CA HIS A 149 20.02 -10.83 0.72
C HIS A 149 19.53 -9.38 0.87
N GLU A 150 19.78 -8.56 -0.16
CA GLU A 150 19.23 -7.22 -0.28
C GLU A 150 18.01 -7.25 -1.19
N TRP A 151 16.86 -7.61 -0.63
CA TRP A 151 15.60 -7.64 -1.33
C TRP A 151 14.66 -6.54 -0.80
N LYS A 152 13.88 -5.95 -1.71
CA LYS A 152 12.88 -4.93 -1.40
C LYS A 152 11.53 -5.30 -1.99
N HIS A 153 10.47 -4.97 -1.24
CA HIS A 153 9.10 -5.26 -1.65
C HIS A 153 8.67 -4.54 -2.92
N GLU A 154 9.25 -3.37 -3.26
CA GLU A 154 8.93 -2.66 -4.50
C GLU A 154 9.30 -3.50 -5.74
N GLN A 155 10.51 -4.09 -5.74
CA GLN A 155 10.90 -5.04 -6.79
C GLN A 155 10.00 -6.27 -6.79
N GLY A 156 9.73 -6.82 -5.61
CA GLY A 156 8.81 -7.97 -5.46
C GLY A 156 7.40 -7.65 -5.96
N SER A 157 6.93 -6.39 -5.88
CA SER A 157 5.62 -5.98 -6.38
C SER A 157 5.54 -6.01 -7.90
N GLU A 158 6.60 -5.60 -8.58
CA GLU A 158 6.69 -5.67 -10.03
C GLU A 158 6.70 -7.13 -10.54
N GLU A 159 7.52 -7.97 -9.92
CA GLU A 159 7.61 -9.40 -10.25
C GLU A 159 6.28 -10.13 -9.98
N MET A 160 5.62 -9.80 -8.86
CA MET A 160 4.32 -10.35 -8.51
C MET A 160 3.22 -9.89 -9.45
N LEU A 161 3.27 -8.65 -9.94
CA LEU A 161 2.32 -8.13 -10.92
C LEU A 161 2.45 -8.87 -12.26
N ASP A 162 3.67 -9.09 -12.74
CA ASP A 162 3.90 -9.89 -13.95
C ASP A 162 3.32 -11.29 -13.81
N TYR A 163 3.64 -11.95 -12.71
CA TYR A 163 3.16 -13.30 -12.44
C TYR A 163 1.62 -13.33 -12.29
N LEU A 164 1.03 -12.35 -11.63
CA LEU A 164 -0.42 -12.22 -11.49
C LEU A 164 -1.12 -12.13 -12.86
N ILE A 165 -0.57 -11.33 -13.77
CA ILE A 165 -1.14 -11.15 -15.12
C ILE A 165 -1.03 -12.44 -15.93
N GLU A 166 0.14 -13.10 -15.88
CA GLU A 166 0.39 -14.36 -16.60
C GLU A 166 -0.47 -15.51 -16.06
N ASP A 167 -0.43 -15.75 -14.76
CA ASP A 167 -1.09 -16.88 -14.07
C ASP A 167 -2.62 -16.83 -14.19
N ASN A 168 -3.20 -15.63 -14.28
CA ASN A 168 -4.66 -15.42 -14.37
C ASN A 168 -5.14 -15.02 -15.79
N ASN A 169 -4.27 -15.09 -16.80
CA ASN A 169 -4.57 -14.76 -18.19
C ASN A 169 -5.22 -13.36 -18.35
N LEU A 170 -4.69 -12.35 -17.63
CA LEU A 170 -5.23 -10.99 -17.67
C LEU A 170 -4.67 -10.14 -18.82
N ALA A 171 -3.61 -10.56 -19.51
CA ALA A 171 -2.99 -9.81 -20.61
C ALA A 171 -4.00 -9.31 -21.65
N PRO A 172 -5.00 -10.11 -22.14
CA PRO A 172 -5.99 -9.60 -23.09
C PRO A 172 -6.83 -8.43 -22.54
N LYS A 173 -7.08 -8.39 -21.22
CA LYS A 173 -7.81 -7.27 -20.62
C LYS A 173 -6.94 -6.01 -20.54
N PHE A 174 -5.64 -6.14 -20.28
CA PHE A 174 -4.71 -5.00 -20.33
C PHE A 174 -4.62 -4.43 -21.75
N GLU A 175 -4.58 -5.30 -22.76
CA GLU A 175 -4.62 -4.90 -24.19
C GLU A 175 -5.94 -4.20 -24.55
N GLU A 176 -7.10 -4.71 -24.10
CA GLU A 176 -8.43 -4.11 -24.32
C GLU A 176 -8.49 -2.66 -23.86
N TYR A 177 -7.84 -2.35 -22.70
CA TYR A 177 -7.75 -0.99 -22.15
C TYR A 177 -6.50 -0.23 -22.63
N ASN A 178 -5.75 -0.77 -23.60
CA ASN A 178 -4.53 -0.15 -24.14
C ASN A 178 -3.53 0.28 -23.05
N LEU A 179 -3.33 -0.56 -22.02
CA LEU A 179 -2.45 -0.26 -20.90
C LEU A 179 -1.01 -0.69 -21.18
N ASN A 180 -0.08 0.16 -20.77
CA ASN A 180 1.36 -0.13 -20.79
C ASN A 180 1.78 -0.66 -19.43
N LEU A 181 2.16 -1.94 -19.35
CA LEU A 181 2.58 -2.58 -18.11
C LEU A 181 3.86 -1.97 -17.53
N GLU A 182 4.82 -1.58 -18.38
CA GLU A 182 6.04 -0.91 -17.92
C GLU A 182 5.73 0.44 -17.27
N LEU A 183 4.80 1.20 -17.82
CA LEU A 183 4.34 2.44 -17.20
C LEU A 183 3.75 2.19 -15.80
N ILE A 184 2.96 1.12 -15.63
CA ILE A 184 2.38 0.78 -14.32
C ILE A 184 3.49 0.46 -13.30
N LYS A 185 4.52 -0.29 -13.71
CA LYS A 185 5.68 -0.58 -12.85
C LYS A 185 6.48 0.69 -12.49
N GLU A 186 6.70 1.57 -13.48
CA GLU A 186 7.34 2.86 -13.24
C GLU A 186 6.53 3.74 -12.25
N LEU A 187 5.20 3.72 -12.34
CA LEU A 187 4.33 4.42 -11.39
C LEU A 187 4.43 3.82 -9.97
N ILE A 188 4.60 2.51 -9.84
CA ILE A 188 4.87 1.83 -8.55
C ILE A 188 6.23 2.30 -7.99
N ARG A 189 7.27 2.35 -8.81
CA ARG A 189 8.61 2.84 -8.42
C ARG A 189 8.63 4.33 -8.08
N GLY A 190 7.74 5.14 -8.68
CA GLY A 190 7.71 6.59 -8.59
C GLY A 190 8.74 7.26 -9.49
N GLU A 191 9.27 6.55 -10.49
CA GLU A 191 10.26 7.05 -11.46
C GLU A 191 10.29 6.18 -12.71
N GLY A 192 10.62 6.77 -13.85
CA GLY A 192 10.72 6.05 -15.11
C GLY A 192 10.91 6.96 -16.33
N THR A 193 10.79 6.36 -17.50
CA THR A 193 11.00 7.02 -18.79
C THR A 193 9.86 6.83 -19.79
N SER A 194 8.85 6.03 -19.47
CA SER A 194 7.69 5.76 -20.35
C SER A 194 6.81 7.00 -20.55
N LEU A 195 6.81 7.93 -19.60
CA LEU A 195 6.09 9.18 -19.71
C LEU A 195 6.94 10.28 -20.34
N PRO A 196 6.38 11.10 -21.25
CA PRO A 196 7.04 12.31 -21.72
C PRO A 196 7.25 13.29 -20.55
N THR A 197 8.22 14.20 -20.69
CA THR A 197 8.66 15.10 -19.61
C THR A 197 7.49 15.91 -19.01
N ASP A 198 6.55 16.34 -19.83
CA ASP A 198 5.39 17.14 -19.43
C ASP A 198 4.35 16.35 -18.61
N LYS A 199 4.45 15.01 -18.55
CA LYS A 199 3.56 14.11 -17.77
C LYS A 199 4.25 13.40 -16.61
N ARG A 200 5.54 13.60 -16.37
CA ARG A 200 6.29 12.93 -15.29
C ARG A 200 5.78 13.21 -13.89
N TYR A 201 4.96 14.24 -13.70
CA TYR A 201 4.27 14.48 -12.43
C TYR A 201 3.36 13.31 -12.00
N LEU A 202 2.91 12.44 -12.94
CA LEU A 202 2.12 11.25 -12.60
C LEU A 202 2.90 10.26 -11.71
N TYR A 203 4.22 10.20 -11.83
CA TYR A 203 5.08 9.39 -10.93
C TYR A 203 5.04 9.87 -9.48
N GLN A 204 4.62 11.12 -9.23
CA GLN A 204 4.55 11.69 -7.88
C GLN A 204 3.30 11.30 -7.11
N ILE A 205 2.34 10.61 -7.74
CA ILE A 205 1.05 10.33 -7.12
C ILE A 205 1.16 9.22 -6.07
N ILE A 206 1.85 8.11 -6.39
CA ILE A 206 1.90 6.91 -5.55
C ILE A 206 3.19 6.86 -4.72
N ALA A 207 4.34 7.22 -5.31
CA ALA A 207 5.64 7.19 -4.65
C ALA A 207 6.45 8.44 -4.99
N ASN A 208 6.20 9.55 -4.29
CA ASN A 208 6.84 10.83 -4.59
C ASN A 208 8.28 10.91 -4.08
N LYS A 209 9.23 10.57 -4.94
CA LYS A 209 10.66 10.58 -4.60
C LYS A 209 11.23 11.98 -4.34
N SER A 210 10.53 13.05 -4.75
CA SER A 210 11.04 14.42 -4.61
C SER A 210 10.74 15.07 -3.26
N ASN A 211 9.57 14.78 -2.67
CA ASN A 211 9.13 15.47 -1.45
C ASN A 211 8.31 14.61 -0.46
N ASP A 212 8.16 13.31 -0.74
CA ASP A 212 7.42 12.38 0.12
C ASP A 212 5.92 12.71 0.33
N ILE A 213 5.31 13.53 -0.52
CA ILE A 213 3.88 13.82 -0.47
C ILE A 213 3.18 12.98 -1.53
N ASP A 214 2.61 11.86 -1.13
CA ASP A 214 1.94 10.90 -2.01
C ASP A 214 0.73 10.25 -1.34
N VAL A 215 -0.11 9.61 -2.16
CA VAL A 215 -1.36 9.03 -1.68
C VAL A 215 -1.17 7.73 -0.89
N ASP A 216 -0.05 7.04 -1.06
CA ASP A 216 0.34 5.91 -0.21
C ASP A 216 0.40 6.36 1.26
N LYS A 217 1.17 7.43 1.53
CA LYS A 217 1.27 8.02 2.87
C LYS A 217 -0.07 8.51 3.38
N TRP A 218 -0.92 9.08 2.52
CA TRP A 218 -2.22 9.57 2.94
C TRP A 218 -3.12 8.44 3.41
N ASP A 219 -3.18 7.31 2.66
CA ASP A 219 -3.98 6.18 3.10
C ASP A 219 -3.48 5.62 4.43
N TYR A 220 -2.17 5.26 4.52
CA TYR A 220 -1.74 4.58 5.74
C TYR A 220 -1.72 5.50 6.96
N PHE A 221 -1.52 6.82 6.85
CA PHE A 221 -1.67 7.72 7.99
C PHE A 221 -3.10 7.69 8.55
N LEU A 222 -4.09 7.74 7.67
CA LEU A 222 -5.49 7.71 8.07
C LEU A 222 -5.88 6.34 8.62
N ARG A 223 -5.49 5.29 7.92
CA ARG A 223 -5.83 3.90 8.26
C ARG A 223 -5.17 3.45 9.55
N ASP A 224 -3.87 3.68 9.68
CA ASP A 224 -3.13 3.35 10.89
C ASP A 224 -3.63 4.19 12.07
N GLY A 225 -3.84 5.49 11.86
CA GLY A 225 -4.41 6.35 12.88
C GLY A 225 -5.76 5.88 13.37
N HIS A 226 -6.65 5.48 12.46
CA HIS A 226 -7.95 4.89 12.79
C HIS A 226 -7.81 3.62 13.62
N GLN A 227 -6.98 2.68 13.17
CA GLN A 227 -6.79 1.37 13.81
C GLN A 227 -6.04 1.45 15.14
N LEU A 228 -5.11 2.38 15.27
CA LEU A 228 -4.34 2.61 16.49
C LEU A 228 -5.02 3.55 17.48
N ASN A 229 -6.18 4.12 17.12
CA ASN A 229 -6.85 5.19 17.87
C ASN A 229 -5.93 6.40 18.13
N LEU A 230 -5.16 6.79 17.11
CA LEU A 230 -4.32 7.98 17.12
C LEU A 230 -5.00 9.10 16.31
N LYS A 231 -5.00 10.30 16.86
CA LYS A 231 -5.65 11.44 16.20
C LYS A 231 -4.81 11.90 15.00
N ILE A 232 -5.41 11.87 13.82
CA ILE A 232 -4.83 12.39 12.58
C ILE A 232 -5.31 13.84 12.41
N THR A 233 -4.38 14.76 12.21
CA THR A 233 -4.65 16.19 12.17
C THR A 233 -4.58 16.80 10.77
N PHE A 234 -4.00 16.09 9.78
CA PHE A 234 -4.01 16.58 8.42
C PHE A 234 -5.30 16.22 7.68
N ASP A 235 -5.67 17.05 6.72
CA ASP A 235 -6.89 16.92 5.93
C ASP A 235 -6.52 16.69 4.45
N TYR A 236 -6.58 15.43 4.01
CA TYR A 236 -6.27 15.07 2.62
C TYR A 236 -7.32 15.60 1.63
N SER A 237 -8.57 15.79 2.05
CA SER A 237 -9.61 16.32 1.16
C SER A 237 -9.32 17.77 0.76
N ARG A 238 -8.71 18.54 1.67
CA ARG A 238 -8.20 19.87 1.35
C ARG A 238 -6.98 19.82 0.44
N MET A 239 -6.09 18.84 0.62
CA MET A 239 -4.95 18.63 -0.28
C MET A 239 -5.46 18.37 -1.71
N LEU A 240 -6.44 17.47 -1.88
CA LEU A 240 -7.07 17.22 -3.17
C LEU A 240 -7.77 18.47 -3.75
N ALA A 241 -8.51 19.21 -2.91
CA ALA A 241 -9.23 20.40 -3.38
C ALA A 241 -8.31 21.52 -3.89
N PHE A 242 -7.02 21.52 -3.47
CA PHE A 242 -6.08 22.61 -3.78
C PHE A 242 -4.75 22.15 -4.37
N CYS A 243 -4.69 20.92 -4.90
CA CYS A 243 -3.58 20.46 -5.71
C CYS A 243 -3.73 20.95 -7.17
N VAL A 244 -2.61 21.23 -7.80
CA VAL A 244 -2.51 21.62 -9.21
C VAL A 244 -1.23 21.08 -9.82
N VAL A 245 -1.16 20.99 -11.15
CA VAL A 245 0.09 20.77 -11.86
C VAL A 245 0.68 22.14 -12.24
N MET A 246 1.89 22.42 -11.79
CA MET A 246 2.61 23.66 -12.09
C MET A 246 3.82 23.38 -12.98
N PRO A 247 4.19 24.31 -13.87
CA PRO A 247 5.47 24.22 -14.59
C PRO A 247 6.63 24.01 -13.61
N GLY A 248 7.59 23.15 -13.98
CA GLY A 248 8.77 22.93 -13.18
C GLY A 248 9.60 24.19 -13.02
N GLY A 249 10.17 24.40 -11.81
CA GLY A 249 11.11 25.46 -11.54
C GLY A 249 12.54 25.10 -11.98
N PRO A 250 13.52 26.01 -11.80
CA PRO A 250 14.92 25.74 -12.10
C PRO A 250 15.41 24.47 -11.37
N GLY A 251 15.98 23.53 -12.12
CA GLY A 251 16.51 22.26 -11.60
C GLY A 251 15.48 21.14 -11.42
N LEU A 252 14.21 21.37 -11.80
CA LEU A 252 13.18 20.32 -11.82
C LEU A 252 12.98 19.78 -13.24
N ASP A 253 12.81 18.47 -13.33
CA ASP A 253 12.55 17.78 -14.60
C ASP A 253 11.05 17.77 -14.92
N GLY A 254 10.60 18.83 -15.59
CA GLY A 254 9.21 18.99 -16.01
C GLY A 254 8.24 19.50 -14.93
N PRO A 255 6.93 19.50 -15.25
CA PRO A 255 5.86 19.93 -14.34
C PRO A 255 5.82 19.11 -13.06
N GLN A 256 5.33 19.73 -11.99
CA GLN A 256 5.27 19.13 -10.65
C GLN A 256 3.88 19.28 -10.04
N ILE A 257 3.47 18.33 -9.20
CA ILE A 257 2.31 18.51 -8.34
C ILE A 257 2.63 19.54 -7.27
N ALA A 258 1.81 20.57 -7.20
CA ALA A 258 1.95 21.67 -6.26
C ALA A 258 0.65 21.87 -5.47
N PHE A 259 0.77 22.45 -4.29
CA PHE A 259 -0.35 22.77 -3.42
C PHE A 259 -0.41 24.27 -3.16
N ARG A 260 -1.62 24.78 -2.93
CA ARG A 260 -1.81 26.18 -2.63
C ARG A 260 -1.02 26.58 -1.37
N ASN A 261 -0.39 27.75 -1.35
CA ASN A 261 0.40 28.24 -0.22
C ASN A 261 -0.34 28.20 1.13
N LYS A 262 -1.67 28.37 1.13
CA LYS A 262 -2.49 28.26 2.35
C LYS A 262 -2.55 26.85 2.94
N GLU A 263 -2.15 25.83 2.18
CA GLU A 263 -2.08 24.44 2.66
C GLU A 263 -0.74 24.10 3.35
N ALA A 264 0.21 25.03 3.41
CA ALA A 264 1.47 24.82 4.12
C ALA A 264 1.31 24.30 5.56
N PRO A 265 0.37 24.82 6.39
CA PRO A 265 0.12 24.25 7.70
C PRO A 265 -0.40 22.80 7.65
N ASN A 266 -1.27 22.47 6.69
CA ASN A 266 -1.80 21.12 6.49
C ASN A 266 -0.69 20.12 6.08
N ILE A 267 0.22 20.54 5.19
CA ILE A 267 1.42 19.75 4.83
C ILE A 267 2.31 19.53 6.05
N PHE A 268 2.54 20.58 6.86
CA PHE A 268 3.29 20.45 8.11
C PHE A 268 2.64 19.44 9.06
N ASP A 269 1.32 19.52 9.23
CA ASP A 269 0.57 18.55 10.04
C ASP A 269 0.67 17.12 9.50
N MET A 270 0.70 16.93 8.17
CA MET A 270 0.92 15.63 7.54
C MET A 270 2.27 15.01 7.96
N PHE A 271 3.37 15.77 7.89
CA PHE A 271 4.69 15.30 8.33
C PHE A 271 4.77 15.10 9.84
N ARG A 272 4.04 15.90 10.62
CA ARG A 272 3.90 15.72 12.06
C ARG A 272 3.18 14.42 12.39
N VAL A 273 2.10 14.09 11.68
CA VAL A 273 1.39 12.81 11.81
C VAL A 273 2.34 11.64 11.54
N ARG A 274 3.17 11.72 10.48
CA ARG A 274 4.22 10.73 10.20
C ARG A 274 5.15 10.54 11.39
N ALA A 275 5.67 11.63 11.93
CA ALA A 275 6.57 11.59 13.09
C ALA A 275 5.89 11.00 14.32
N ASP A 276 4.64 11.36 14.59
CA ASP A 276 3.86 10.84 15.72
C ASP A 276 3.58 9.34 15.58
N LEU A 277 3.21 8.85 14.39
CA LEU A 277 3.00 7.42 14.11
C LEU A 277 4.31 6.63 14.29
N HIS A 278 5.42 7.16 13.78
CA HIS A 278 6.73 6.53 13.99
C HIS A 278 7.08 6.46 15.47
N TRP A 279 6.95 7.57 16.20
CA TRP A 279 7.32 7.63 17.61
C TRP A 279 6.44 6.75 18.50
N ARG A 280 5.11 6.83 18.30
CA ARG A 280 4.14 6.17 19.19
C ARG A 280 3.92 4.70 18.86
N ALA A 281 3.98 4.32 17.57
CA ALA A 281 3.63 2.98 17.12
C ALA A 281 4.80 2.25 16.46
N TYR A 282 5.31 2.70 15.30
CA TYR A 282 6.23 1.91 14.50
C TYR A 282 7.58 1.66 15.18
N GLN A 283 8.05 2.63 15.98
CA GLN A 283 9.31 2.54 16.75
C GLN A 283 9.08 2.28 18.24
N HIS A 284 7.86 1.93 18.65
CA HIS A 284 7.56 1.63 20.04
C HIS A 284 8.43 0.47 20.53
N ALA A 285 9.05 0.62 21.70
CA ALA A 285 10.03 -0.35 22.24
C ALA A 285 9.48 -1.79 22.32
N ALA A 286 8.22 -1.96 22.75
CA ALA A 286 7.60 -3.28 22.79
C ALA A 286 7.36 -3.85 21.39
N VAL A 287 7.02 -3.02 20.38
CA VAL A 287 6.86 -3.46 18.99
C VAL A 287 8.20 -3.93 18.43
N LYS A 288 9.27 -3.16 18.63
CA LYS A 288 10.63 -3.57 18.21
C LYS A 288 11.08 -4.86 18.87
N ASN A 289 10.73 -5.05 20.14
CA ASN A 289 11.06 -6.26 20.86
C ASN A 289 10.30 -7.49 20.33
N THR A 290 9.00 -7.35 20.04
CA THR A 290 8.22 -8.44 19.42
C THR A 290 8.72 -8.74 18.01
N GLU A 291 9.14 -7.73 17.25
CA GLU A 291 9.73 -7.88 15.92
C GLU A 291 11.05 -8.69 15.97
N LEU A 292 11.96 -8.33 16.87
CA LEU A 292 13.22 -9.06 17.05
C LEU A 292 12.98 -10.53 17.42
N LEU A 293 12.06 -10.78 18.35
CA LEU A 293 11.74 -12.15 18.78
C LEU A 293 11.11 -12.97 17.63
N LEU A 294 10.31 -12.34 16.77
CA LEU A 294 9.76 -12.98 15.58
C LEU A 294 10.85 -13.29 14.55
N VAL A 295 11.75 -12.33 14.27
CA VAL A 295 12.87 -12.55 13.34
C VAL A 295 13.74 -13.71 13.82
N ASP A 296 14.08 -13.77 15.11
CA ASP A 296 14.86 -14.88 15.68
C ASP A 296 14.13 -16.23 15.51
N ALA A 297 12.80 -16.26 15.67
CA ALA A 297 12.02 -17.47 15.44
C ALA A 297 12.05 -17.92 13.97
N LEU A 298 11.95 -16.97 13.01
CA LEU A 298 12.06 -17.27 11.59
C LEU A 298 13.47 -17.75 11.20
N VAL A 299 14.51 -17.15 11.79
CA VAL A 299 15.91 -17.57 11.59
C VAL A 299 16.09 -19.00 12.10
N ALA A 300 15.58 -19.32 13.28
CA ALA A 300 15.65 -20.68 13.84
C ALA A 300 14.88 -21.72 13.01
N ALA A 301 13.83 -21.29 12.30
CA ALA A 301 13.04 -22.19 11.43
C ALA A 301 13.63 -22.36 10.02
N ASN A 302 14.49 -21.45 9.57
CA ASN A 302 14.89 -21.31 8.17
C ASN A 302 15.41 -22.59 7.50
N GLU A 303 16.22 -23.37 8.19
CA GLU A 303 16.83 -24.60 7.64
C GLU A 303 15.83 -25.77 7.57
N PHE A 304 14.72 -25.71 8.29
CA PHE A 304 13.80 -26.83 8.48
C PHE A 304 12.42 -26.58 7.89
N PHE A 305 12.09 -25.31 7.63
CA PHE A 305 10.85 -24.93 6.99
C PHE A 305 11.09 -24.67 5.50
N HIS A 306 10.40 -25.42 4.64
CA HIS A 306 10.57 -25.31 3.19
C HIS A 306 9.23 -25.06 2.51
N VAL A 307 9.29 -24.25 1.45
CA VAL A 307 8.21 -24.08 0.48
C VAL A 307 8.60 -24.85 -0.77
N GLU A 308 7.72 -25.71 -1.26
CA GLU A 308 7.98 -26.52 -2.46
C GLU A 308 7.26 -25.92 -3.68
N VAL A 309 8.00 -25.66 -4.73
CA VAL A 309 7.50 -25.13 -6.00
C VAL A 309 8.14 -25.93 -7.14
N ASP A 310 7.31 -26.51 -7.99
CA ASP A 310 7.74 -27.25 -9.19
C ASP A 310 8.83 -28.32 -8.88
N GLY A 311 8.72 -28.99 -7.70
CA GLY A 311 9.63 -30.01 -7.22
C GLY A 311 10.94 -29.49 -6.61
N LYS A 312 11.16 -28.18 -6.56
CA LYS A 312 12.28 -27.53 -5.87
C LYS A 312 11.83 -27.02 -4.50
N LYS A 313 12.65 -27.23 -3.47
CA LYS A 313 12.43 -26.72 -2.11
C LYS A 313 13.19 -25.43 -1.89
N TYR A 314 12.49 -24.42 -1.39
CA TYR A 314 13.05 -23.13 -1.01
C TYR A 314 12.98 -22.99 0.50
N ARG A 315 14.08 -22.59 1.16
CA ARG A 315 14.07 -22.16 2.55
C ARG A 315 13.27 -20.85 2.66
N LEU A 316 12.81 -20.50 3.84
CA LEU A 316 12.09 -19.22 4.04
C LEU A 316 12.87 -18.04 3.48
N SER A 317 14.18 -17.96 3.77
CA SER A 317 15.04 -16.86 3.30
C SER A 317 15.25 -16.83 1.77
N GLU A 318 14.93 -17.90 1.06
CA GLU A 318 15.07 -18.04 -0.39
C GLU A 318 13.75 -17.83 -1.14
N CYS A 319 12.61 -17.72 -0.42
CA CYS A 319 11.29 -17.60 -1.08
C CYS A 319 11.19 -16.34 -1.97
N HIS A 320 11.93 -15.28 -1.66
CA HIS A 320 11.95 -14.05 -2.46
C HIS A 320 12.59 -14.25 -3.85
N GLU A 321 13.36 -15.31 -4.07
CA GLU A 321 13.96 -15.64 -5.37
C GLU A 321 12.95 -16.26 -6.35
N ASN A 322 11.75 -16.62 -5.86
CA ASN A 322 10.73 -17.25 -6.68
C ASN A 322 9.34 -16.74 -6.30
N VAL A 323 8.71 -16.03 -7.24
CA VAL A 323 7.40 -15.41 -7.03
C VAL A 323 6.32 -16.42 -6.63
N LYS A 324 6.34 -17.66 -7.17
CA LYS A 324 5.40 -18.73 -6.80
C LYS A 324 5.60 -19.19 -5.36
N ALA A 325 6.84 -19.16 -4.85
CA ALA A 325 7.11 -19.42 -3.44
C ALA A 325 6.60 -18.28 -2.55
N MET A 326 6.78 -17.02 -2.99
CA MET A 326 6.26 -15.86 -2.29
C MET A 326 4.73 -15.85 -2.16
N VAL A 327 4.01 -16.34 -3.18
CA VAL A 327 2.53 -16.44 -3.13
C VAL A 327 2.07 -17.40 -2.03
N GLN A 328 2.85 -18.44 -1.72
CA GLN A 328 2.45 -19.46 -0.74
C GLN A 328 2.68 -19.03 0.72
N ILE A 329 3.39 -17.93 0.97
CA ILE A 329 3.73 -17.49 2.32
C ILE A 329 2.98 -16.22 2.73
N THR A 330 2.45 -16.25 3.94
CA THR A 330 1.78 -15.14 4.61
C THR A 330 2.10 -15.20 6.10
N ASP A 331 1.53 -14.33 6.91
CA ASP A 331 1.71 -14.35 8.38
C ASP A 331 1.31 -15.70 9.01
N HIS A 332 0.54 -16.52 8.30
CA HIS A 332 0.14 -17.86 8.75
C HIS A 332 1.29 -18.84 8.92
N ILE A 333 2.48 -18.58 8.33
CA ILE A 333 3.65 -19.45 8.53
C ILE A 333 4.01 -19.56 10.01
N LEU A 334 3.71 -18.54 10.84
CA LEU A 334 3.90 -18.63 12.28
C LEU A 334 3.14 -19.80 12.89
N ASN A 335 1.86 -19.97 12.48
CA ASN A 335 1.01 -21.05 12.99
C ASN A 335 1.49 -22.41 12.47
N VAL A 336 1.94 -22.47 11.22
CA VAL A 336 2.50 -23.71 10.63
C VAL A 336 3.74 -24.15 11.41
N ILE A 337 4.68 -23.23 11.70
CA ILE A 337 5.86 -23.52 12.51
C ILE A 337 5.44 -23.91 13.94
N GLN A 338 4.53 -23.14 14.56
CA GLN A 338 4.12 -23.34 15.96
C GLN A 338 3.52 -24.72 16.23
N TYR A 339 2.76 -25.27 15.26
CA TYR A 339 2.03 -26.55 15.42
C TYR A 339 2.67 -27.72 14.67
N SER A 340 3.85 -27.50 14.05
CA SER A 340 4.59 -28.56 13.40
C SER A 340 5.02 -29.65 14.41
N GLN A 341 5.03 -30.90 13.96
CA GLN A 341 5.53 -32.04 14.73
C GLN A 341 7.01 -32.35 14.43
N ASP A 342 7.67 -31.54 13.61
CA ASP A 342 9.11 -31.67 13.33
C ASP A 342 9.90 -31.17 14.54
N SER A 343 10.65 -32.06 15.19
CA SER A 343 11.49 -31.73 16.34
C SER A 343 12.58 -30.72 16.02
N ASN A 344 13.00 -30.61 14.76
CA ASN A 344 13.97 -29.60 14.34
C ASN A 344 13.43 -28.17 14.47
N LEU A 345 12.11 -27.98 14.51
CA LEU A 345 11.46 -26.68 14.70
C LEU A 345 11.24 -26.32 16.18
N GLU A 346 11.57 -27.19 17.14
CA GLU A 346 11.42 -26.91 18.59
C GLU A 346 12.09 -25.59 19.03
N PRO A 347 13.32 -25.21 18.56
CA PRO A 347 13.91 -23.93 18.90
C PRO A 347 13.06 -22.74 18.45
N ALA A 348 12.53 -22.75 17.22
CA ALA A 348 11.63 -21.73 16.70
C ALA A 348 10.31 -21.68 17.48
N GLN A 349 9.72 -22.84 17.77
CA GLN A 349 8.50 -22.97 18.59
C GLN A 349 8.68 -22.40 20.00
N ALA A 350 9.86 -22.60 20.60
CA ALA A 350 10.18 -22.04 21.92
C ALA A 350 10.17 -20.50 21.90
N LEU A 351 10.71 -19.88 20.83
CA LEU A 351 10.68 -18.43 20.62
C LEU A 351 9.27 -17.91 20.37
N ILE A 352 8.49 -18.60 19.54
CA ILE A 352 7.08 -18.28 19.32
C ILE A 352 6.29 -18.38 20.64
N LYS A 353 6.52 -19.40 21.43
CA LYS A 353 5.90 -19.57 22.75
C LYS A 353 6.26 -18.43 23.72
N ARG A 354 7.50 -17.91 23.64
CA ARG A 354 7.90 -16.72 24.40
C ARG A 354 7.12 -15.50 23.96
N LEU A 355 6.99 -15.28 22.63
CA LEU A 355 6.20 -14.20 22.05
C LEU A 355 4.75 -14.24 22.54
N MET A 356 4.10 -15.41 22.42
CA MET A 356 2.70 -15.62 22.86
C MET A 356 2.51 -15.43 24.37
N LYS A 357 3.51 -15.75 25.17
CA LYS A 357 3.52 -15.53 26.64
C LYS A 357 4.03 -14.16 27.05
N ARG A 358 4.32 -13.29 26.07
CA ARG A 358 4.88 -11.96 26.29
C ARG A 358 6.17 -11.95 27.13
N LYS A 359 6.98 -13.01 27.01
CA LYS A 359 8.31 -13.11 27.60
C LYS A 359 9.34 -12.50 26.64
N LEU A 360 9.28 -11.19 26.51
CA LEU A 360 10.10 -10.41 25.59
C LEU A 360 11.57 -10.31 26.06
N TYR A 361 12.43 -9.75 25.19
CA TYR A 361 13.81 -9.43 25.56
C TYR A 361 13.86 -8.25 26.53
N THR A 362 14.87 -8.22 27.37
CA THR A 362 15.12 -7.09 28.27
C THR A 362 15.95 -6.03 27.54
N LEU A 363 15.47 -4.79 27.54
CA LEU A 363 16.26 -3.66 27.05
C LEU A 363 17.43 -3.43 28.03
N LEU A 364 18.65 -3.54 27.53
CA LEU A 364 19.86 -3.33 28.34
C LEU A 364 20.29 -1.86 28.41
N GLY A 365 19.89 -1.05 27.44
CA GLY A 365 20.18 0.38 27.36
C GLY A 365 19.92 0.97 26.00
N GLU A 366 19.83 2.29 25.96
CA GLU A 366 19.79 3.10 24.73
C GLU A 366 21.02 3.98 24.66
N TYR A 367 21.66 4.02 23.50
CA TYR A 367 22.79 4.89 23.27
C TYR A 367 22.45 5.89 22.16
N LYS A 368 22.52 7.19 22.45
CA LYS A 368 22.43 8.24 21.44
C LYS A 368 23.84 8.62 21.02
N PHE A 369 24.16 8.35 19.75
CA PHE A 369 25.41 8.85 19.18
C PHE A 369 25.21 10.31 18.72
N ASP A 370 25.85 11.25 19.42
CA ASP A 370 25.98 12.62 18.95
C ASP A 370 26.98 12.66 17.80
N LYS A 371 26.52 12.50 16.55
CA LYS A 371 27.28 12.48 15.29
C LYS A 371 28.28 11.30 15.18
N VAL A 372 27.92 10.34 14.35
CA VAL A 372 28.88 9.41 13.72
C VAL A 372 29.77 10.22 12.76
N ARG A 373 30.84 10.83 13.28
CA ARG A 373 32.00 11.22 12.47
C ARG A 373 32.91 10.00 12.45
N GLY A 374 33.00 9.31 11.32
CA GLY A 374 34.03 8.32 11.03
C GLY A 374 33.72 6.90 11.44
N LEU A 375 32.73 6.25 10.82
CA LEU A 375 32.61 4.80 10.70
C LEU A 375 32.09 4.50 9.29
N ILE A 376 32.81 4.97 8.28
CA ILE A 376 32.80 4.46 6.91
C ILE A 376 34.27 4.54 6.49
N GLU A 377 35.03 3.50 6.78
CA GLU A 377 36.16 2.97 6.05
C GLU A 377 35.90 1.50 5.77
#